data_b688dc8a279dd762d21f0299418fa3c6
#
_entry.id   b688dc8a279dd762d21f0299418fa3c6
#
_cell.length_a   1.000
_cell.length_b   1.000
_cell.length_c   1.000
_cell.angle_alpha   90.00
_cell.angle_beta   90.00
_cell.angle_gamma   90.00
#
_symmetry.space_group_name_H-M   'P 1'
#
loop_
_entity.id
_entity.type
_entity.pdbx_description
1 polymer ?
#
loop_
_entity_poly.entity_id
_entity_poly.type
_entity_poly.pdbx_seq_one_letter_code
_entity_poly.pdbx_strand_id
1 'polypeptide(L)'
;MKTSKKQALLIAGIGIVVFVVAFAGIVLTRNVGKPAKVVSTESAVSAIARYMKKIDPRQAEVVKSPVELAGAAVDELPDIDTNEITVKPSTSMYAEIFSTSEKCGPGRDGWLNEVAKAFNEQGFEVDGERVSVMIRNVASGLGMDYIRTGKYIPDGYTPSNDFWGSMLLADGVEMEVVEETLVENTAGILLSKDTQKKLVEKYGSINLKTIVDATAGGEFAMGYTNPYASATGLNFLISTLQTYSPRDPLSGEAVEGFQSFQSNVPFVAYTTLQMRDAAETGTLDGFVMEYQTYINDGELARKYEFTPFGFVHTNPLYTSKEIDSGKKEILRLFAEFARSGENQRLAEEYGFNVDLNYTVEQSPVDGSTLLSAQELWKKEKDSGKPILAVFVADVSGSMNGEPLNSLKTSLINGMQYINTTNYVGLVSYSDEVVIHVPVGEFNLNHQSSFKGAVESLSASGGTATFDGIIVAADMLIKAKEQYPDAKMMMFVLSDGETNRGYSLKDIEEPIDALDIPIYTIGYNADIPALESISAINEAANINADSDDVIYKLKNLFNSSL
;
A
#
# COMPACT_ATOMS: atom_id res chain seq x y z
N MET A 1 46.82 38.49 -0.88
CA MET A 1 46.52 37.68 -2.08
C MET A 1 45.04 37.32 -2.02
N LYS A 2 44.21 37.86 -2.94
CA LYS A 2 42.77 37.55 -3.00
C LYS A 2 42.59 36.32 -3.89
N THR A 3 42.28 35.19 -3.29
CA THR A 3 41.87 33.99 -4.04
C THR A 3 40.57 34.28 -4.80
N SER A 4 40.56 34.00 -6.10
CA SER A 4 39.40 34.28 -6.94
C SER A 4 38.21 33.38 -6.53
N LYS A 5 36.97 33.88 -6.64
CA LYS A 5 35.74 33.11 -6.35
C LYS A 5 35.68 31.75 -7.09
N LYS A 6 36.33 31.62 -8.25
CA LYS A 6 36.46 30.37 -8.99
C LYS A 6 37.36 29.33 -8.31
N GLN A 7 38.44 29.76 -7.64
CA GLN A 7 39.32 28.86 -6.91
C GLN A 7 38.68 28.39 -5.60
N ALA A 8 37.90 29.24 -4.93
CA ALA A 8 37.15 28.86 -3.73
C ALA A 8 36.03 27.85 -4.05
N LEU A 9 35.34 27.99 -5.20
CA LEU A 9 34.34 27.03 -5.68
C LEU A 9 34.97 25.69 -6.10
N LEU A 10 36.17 25.72 -6.69
CA LEU A 10 36.88 24.49 -7.07
C LEU A 10 37.37 23.71 -5.84
N ILE A 11 37.87 24.41 -4.81
CA ILE A 11 38.30 23.81 -3.55
C ILE A 11 37.10 23.22 -2.76
N ALA A 12 35.94 23.93 -2.76
CA ALA A 12 34.71 23.42 -2.15
C ALA A 12 34.16 22.19 -2.89
N GLY A 13 34.20 22.21 -4.24
CA GLY A 13 33.76 21.05 -5.05
C GLY A 13 34.64 19.83 -4.85
N ILE A 14 35.97 19.99 -4.75
CA ILE A 14 36.90 18.89 -4.48
C ILE A 14 36.72 18.37 -3.04
N GLY A 15 36.46 19.25 -2.07
CA GLY A 15 36.16 18.88 -0.68
C GLY A 15 34.92 18.03 -0.56
N ILE A 16 33.84 18.33 -1.28
CA ILE A 16 32.60 17.57 -1.29
C ILE A 16 32.79 16.21 -1.95
N VAL A 17 33.49 16.14 -3.08
CA VAL A 17 33.78 14.86 -3.76
C VAL A 17 34.66 13.95 -2.91
N VAL A 18 35.66 14.51 -2.22
CA VAL A 18 36.54 13.73 -1.31
C VAL A 18 35.74 13.27 -0.08
N PHE A 19 34.79 14.08 0.43
CA PHE A 19 33.93 13.70 1.55
C PHE A 19 32.94 12.60 1.14
N VAL A 20 32.31 12.69 -0.03
CA VAL A 20 31.41 11.67 -0.55
C VAL A 20 32.13 10.37 -0.87
N VAL A 21 33.35 10.43 -1.45
CA VAL A 21 34.16 9.21 -1.71
C VAL A 21 34.69 8.61 -0.41
N ALA A 22 35.06 9.44 0.59
CA ALA A 22 35.48 8.94 1.90
C ALA A 22 34.29 8.35 2.69
N PHE A 23 33.09 8.94 2.60
CA PHE A 23 31.87 8.44 3.23
C PHE A 23 31.39 7.15 2.56
N ALA A 24 31.38 7.09 1.22
CA ALA A 24 31.11 5.86 0.48
C ALA A 24 32.15 4.77 0.75
N GLY A 25 33.44 5.14 0.89
CA GLY A 25 34.51 4.21 1.28
C GLY A 25 34.34 3.68 2.70
N ILE A 26 33.86 4.50 3.64
CA ILE A 26 33.59 4.08 5.03
C ILE A 26 32.34 3.19 5.11
N VAL A 27 31.30 3.47 4.31
CA VAL A 27 30.10 2.61 4.22
C VAL A 27 30.43 1.27 3.55
N LEU A 28 31.22 1.28 2.45
CA LEU A 28 31.68 0.06 1.76
C LEU A 28 32.67 -0.76 2.59
N THR A 29 33.52 -0.14 3.42
CA THR A 29 34.46 -0.88 4.28
C THR A 29 33.84 -1.35 5.60
N ARG A 30 32.70 -0.79 6.03
CA ARG A 30 31.93 -1.34 7.15
C ARG A 30 31.16 -2.61 6.81
N ASN A 31 30.80 -2.82 5.53
CA ASN A 31 30.08 -4.01 5.06
C ASN A 31 30.98 -5.14 4.52
N VAL A 32 32.32 -4.98 4.52
CA VAL A 32 33.23 -6.04 4.11
C VAL A 32 34.07 -6.48 5.32
N GLY A 33 33.56 -7.47 6.06
CA GLY A 33 34.44 -8.25 6.95
C GLY A 33 34.11 -8.42 8.43
N LYS A 34 32.85 -8.64 8.78
CA LYS A 34 32.48 -9.55 9.86
C LYS A 34 31.32 -10.40 9.38
N PRO A 35 31.33 -11.74 9.50
CA PRO A 35 30.09 -12.48 9.36
C PRO A 35 29.14 -11.87 10.40
N ALA A 36 27.97 -11.39 9.94
CA ALA A 36 26.91 -10.99 10.84
C ALA A 36 26.74 -12.14 11.83
N LYS A 37 26.82 -11.86 13.12
CA LYS A 37 26.59 -12.85 14.16
C LYS A 37 25.09 -13.15 14.06
N VAL A 38 24.72 -14.20 13.34
CA VAL A 38 23.34 -14.64 13.19
C VAL A 38 22.86 -14.94 14.61
N VAL A 39 22.07 -14.02 15.16
CA VAL A 39 21.42 -14.22 16.45
C VAL A 39 20.36 -15.28 16.23
N SER A 40 20.42 -16.40 16.96
CA SER A 40 19.36 -17.41 16.86
C SER A 40 18.08 -16.90 17.50
N THR A 41 16.92 -17.36 17.00
CA THR A 41 15.60 -17.04 17.59
C THR A 41 15.55 -17.32 19.10
N GLU A 42 16.20 -18.41 19.59
CA GLU A 42 16.28 -18.72 21.01
C GLU A 42 17.07 -17.64 21.80
N SER A 43 18.14 -17.12 21.20
CA SER A 43 18.93 -16.03 21.79
C SER A 43 18.14 -14.73 21.83
N ALA A 44 17.35 -14.46 20.78
CA ALA A 44 16.47 -13.31 20.70
C ALA A 44 15.37 -13.35 21.76
N VAL A 45 14.66 -14.49 21.90
CA VAL A 45 13.67 -14.72 22.96
C VAL A 45 14.28 -14.50 24.35
N SER A 46 15.50 -15.02 24.58
CA SER A 46 16.22 -14.83 25.85
C SER A 46 16.59 -13.37 26.08
N ALA A 47 16.92 -12.61 25.04
CA ALA A 47 17.21 -11.17 25.13
C ALA A 47 15.94 -10.38 25.50
N ILE A 48 14.82 -10.62 24.82
CA ILE A 48 13.51 -9.99 25.13
C ILE A 48 13.11 -10.29 26.58
N ALA A 49 13.18 -11.55 27.03
CA ALA A 49 12.85 -11.92 28.40
C ALA A 49 13.75 -11.22 29.46
N ARG A 50 15.01 -10.94 29.12
CA ARG A 50 15.91 -10.17 29.99
C ARG A 50 15.54 -8.69 30.04
N TYR A 51 15.13 -8.09 28.90
CA TYR A 51 14.69 -6.70 28.84
C TYR A 51 13.38 -6.50 29.61
N MET A 52 12.43 -7.40 29.46
CA MET A 52 11.16 -7.41 30.18
C MET A 52 11.30 -7.28 31.70
N LYS A 53 12.32 -7.95 32.30
CA LYS A 53 12.59 -7.85 33.74
C LYS A 53 12.98 -6.46 34.23
N LYS A 54 13.45 -5.59 33.33
CA LYS A 54 13.84 -4.21 33.65
C LYS A 54 12.71 -3.20 33.35
N ILE A 55 11.88 -3.49 32.33
CA ILE A 55 10.76 -2.63 31.96
C ILE A 55 9.63 -2.76 32.98
N ASP A 56 9.32 -3.98 33.42
CA ASP A 56 8.24 -4.29 34.40
C ASP A 56 6.90 -3.63 34.02
N PRO A 57 6.29 -3.99 32.87
CA PRO A 57 5.12 -3.29 32.36
C PRO A 57 3.92 -3.46 33.27
N ARG A 58 3.14 -2.38 33.43
CA ARG A 58 1.92 -2.38 34.21
C ARG A 58 0.77 -2.99 33.39
N GLN A 59 -0.08 -3.78 34.03
CA GLN A 59 -1.35 -4.23 33.46
C GLN A 59 -2.45 -3.22 33.77
N ALA A 60 -3.17 -2.75 32.73
CA ALA A 60 -4.34 -1.90 32.92
C ALA A 60 -5.56 -2.69 33.41
N GLU A 61 -6.51 -2.01 34.01
CA GLU A 61 -7.84 -2.55 34.24
C GLU A 61 -8.61 -2.66 32.92
N VAL A 62 -9.37 -3.74 32.75
CA VAL A 62 -10.15 -3.96 31.54
C VAL A 62 -11.34 -2.99 31.52
N VAL A 63 -11.32 -2.09 30.52
CA VAL A 63 -12.43 -1.20 30.21
C VAL A 63 -13.15 -1.76 28.98
N LYS A 64 -14.48 -1.73 28.96
CA LYS A 64 -15.29 -2.19 27.83
C LYS A 64 -16.17 -1.07 27.30
N SER A 65 -16.24 -0.97 25.98
CA SER A 65 -17.17 -0.06 25.28
C SER A 65 -18.06 -0.83 24.32
N PRO A 66 -19.29 -0.41 24.09
CA PRO A 66 -20.17 -1.02 23.08
C PRO A 66 -19.51 -0.98 21.69
N VAL A 67 -19.53 -2.12 21.00
CA VAL A 67 -19.13 -2.21 19.59
C VAL A 67 -20.39 -2.12 18.76
N GLU A 68 -20.52 -1.06 18.00
CA GLU A 68 -21.52 -0.97 16.94
C GLU A 68 -20.93 -1.70 15.73
N LEU A 69 -21.64 -2.70 15.23
CA LEU A 69 -21.32 -3.31 13.95
C LEU A 69 -21.74 -2.30 12.87
N ALA A 70 -20.84 -1.41 12.54
CA ALA A 70 -21.11 -0.30 11.65
C ALA A 70 -21.49 -0.79 10.26
N GLY A 71 -22.61 -0.28 9.77
CA GLY A 71 -22.86 -0.19 8.34
C GLY A 71 -21.83 0.76 7.73
N ALA A 72 -21.35 0.42 6.52
CA ALA A 72 -20.29 1.13 5.82
C ALA A 72 -20.35 2.67 5.98
N ALA A 73 -19.46 3.22 6.50
CA ALA A 73 -18.22 3.82 6.21
C ALA A 73 -18.19 5.05 5.27
N VAL A 74 -19.30 5.82 5.10
CA VAL A 74 -19.21 7.14 4.43
C VAL A 74 -18.24 8.06 5.19
N ASP A 75 -18.23 7.97 6.52
CA ASP A 75 -17.37 8.80 7.38
C ASP A 75 -15.91 8.32 7.45
N GLU A 76 -15.59 7.14 6.88
CA GLU A 76 -14.25 6.56 6.91
C GLU A 76 -13.41 6.90 5.68
N LEU A 77 -14.04 7.38 4.62
CA LEU A 77 -13.31 7.83 3.44
C LEU A 77 -12.66 9.18 3.75
N PRO A 78 -11.43 9.43 3.26
CA PRO A 78 -10.76 10.71 3.44
C PRO A 78 -11.58 11.85 2.84
N ASP A 79 -11.30 13.08 3.28
CA ASP A 79 -11.83 14.26 2.60
C ASP A 79 -11.29 14.28 1.16
N ILE A 80 -12.12 14.71 0.21
CA ILE A 80 -11.71 14.74 -1.20
C ILE A 80 -10.50 15.64 -1.43
N ASP A 81 -10.32 16.68 -0.64
CA ASP A 81 -9.23 17.62 -0.77
C ASP A 81 -7.86 17.06 -0.34
N THR A 82 -7.83 15.88 0.28
CA THR A 82 -6.59 15.13 0.52
C THR A 82 -6.01 14.54 -0.77
N ASN A 83 -6.82 14.43 -1.82
CA ASN A 83 -6.41 13.95 -3.14
C ASN A 83 -5.99 15.12 -4.03
N GLU A 84 -4.75 15.09 -4.51
CA GLU A 84 -4.12 16.18 -5.26
C GLU A 84 -4.87 16.51 -6.55
N ILE A 85 -5.14 17.80 -6.78
CA ILE A 85 -5.55 18.33 -8.09
C ILE A 85 -4.29 18.53 -8.93
N THR A 86 -4.05 17.65 -9.89
CA THR A 86 -2.86 17.68 -10.76
C THR A 86 -3.02 18.62 -11.95
N VAL A 87 -4.25 18.85 -12.42
CA VAL A 87 -4.58 19.88 -13.41
C VAL A 87 -5.78 20.68 -12.94
N LYS A 88 -5.58 21.99 -12.70
CA LYS A 88 -6.65 22.91 -12.31
C LYS A 88 -7.49 23.32 -13.54
N PRO A 89 -8.79 23.56 -13.38
CA PRO A 89 -9.62 24.07 -14.46
C PRO A 89 -9.20 25.49 -14.83
N SER A 90 -9.33 25.85 -16.11
CA SER A 90 -9.00 27.18 -16.63
C SER A 90 -10.24 28.06 -16.85
N THR A 91 -11.44 27.49 -16.72
CA THR A 91 -12.74 28.16 -16.96
C THR A 91 -13.71 27.87 -15.81
N SER A 92 -14.79 28.66 -15.72
CA SER A 92 -15.87 28.45 -14.72
C SER A 92 -16.72 27.21 -15.01
N MET A 93 -16.91 26.88 -16.30
CA MET A 93 -17.57 25.66 -16.72
C MET A 93 -16.53 24.58 -16.98
N TYR A 94 -16.47 23.55 -16.13
CA TYR A 94 -15.51 22.46 -16.24
C TYR A 94 -16.09 21.13 -15.77
N ALA A 95 -15.45 20.04 -16.19
CA ALA A 95 -15.71 18.71 -15.66
C ALA A 95 -14.52 18.24 -14.82
N GLU A 96 -14.78 17.74 -13.60
CA GLU A 96 -13.78 17.10 -12.74
C GLU A 96 -13.66 15.61 -13.07
N ILE A 97 -12.43 15.15 -13.28
CA ILE A 97 -12.13 13.76 -13.63
C ILE A 97 -11.22 13.16 -12.57
N PHE A 98 -11.65 12.07 -11.95
CA PHE A 98 -10.79 11.21 -11.14
C PHE A 98 -9.91 10.34 -12.05
N SER A 99 -8.62 10.36 -11.81
CA SER A 99 -7.63 9.57 -12.54
C SER A 99 -6.58 9.01 -11.61
N THR A 100 -5.92 7.95 -12.04
CA THR A 100 -4.92 7.22 -11.26
C THR A 100 -3.50 7.72 -11.53
N SER A 101 -2.61 7.49 -10.56
CA SER A 101 -1.25 8.06 -10.55
C SER A 101 -0.41 7.72 -11.78
N GLU A 102 -0.60 6.56 -12.39
CA GLU A 102 0.14 6.16 -13.61
C GLU A 102 -0.26 6.98 -14.85
N LYS A 103 -1.41 7.68 -14.83
CA LYS A 103 -1.84 8.60 -15.90
C LYS A 103 -1.70 10.07 -15.53
N CYS A 104 -1.84 10.40 -14.24
CA CYS A 104 -1.84 11.79 -13.78
C CYS A 104 -0.83 12.08 -12.65
N GLY A 105 0.13 11.20 -12.44
CA GLY A 105 1.26 11.43 -11.54
C GLY A 105 2.30 12.40 -12.09
N PRO A 106 3.43 12.57 -11.39
CA PRO A 106 4.50 13.46 -11.81
C PRO A 106 5.35 12.87 -12.95
N GLY A 107 5.94 13.72 -13.77
CA GLY A 107 6.91 13.33 -14.81
C GLY A 107 6.32 12.37 -15.83
N ARG A 108 6.93 11.19 -15.98
CA ARG A 108 6.53 10.18 -16.95
C ARG A 108 5.21 9.46 -16.61
N ASP A 109 4.65 9.70 -15.44
CA ASP A 109 3.33 9.20 -15.05
C ASP A 109 2.22 10.22 -15.35
N GLY A 110 2.52 11.31 -16.06
CA GLY A 110 1.65 12.45 -16.26
C GLY A 110 1.04 12.61 -17.66
N TRP A 111 0.89 11.55 -18.44
CA TRP A 111 0.30 11.65 -19.79
C TRP A 111 -1.03 12.40 -19.81
N LEU A 112 -1.98 12.03 -18.94
CA LEU A 112 -3.30 12.64 -18.91
C LEU A 112 -3.25 14.11 -18.46
N ASN A 113 -2.25 14.48 -17.64
CA ASN A 113 -2.03 15.88 -17.26
C ASN A 113 -1.63 16.73 -18.46
N GLU A 114 -0.76 16.22 -19.35
CA GLU A 114 -0.36 16.93 -20.56
C GLU A 114 -1.56 17.08 -21.53
N VAL A 115 -2.32 16.00 -21.72
CA VAL A 115 -3.54 16.02 -22.54
C VAL A 115 -4.57 17.02 -21.97
N ALA A 116 -4.80 17.02 -20.67
CA ALA A 116 -5.76 17.92 -20.02
C ALA A 116 -5.33 19.39 -20.10
N LYS A 117 -4.04 19.68 -19.92
CA LYS A 117 -3.50 21.04 -20.11
C LYS A 117 -3.69 21.50 -21.56
N ALA A 118 -3.33 20.67 -22.53
CA ALA A 118 -3.50 20.98 -23.94
C ALA A 118 -4.99 21.16 -24.31
N PHE A 119 -5.90 20.35 -23.79
CA PHE A 119 -7.36 20.53 -23.95
C PHE A 119 -7.82 21.88 -23.41
N ASN A 120 -7.39 22.23 -22.20
CA ASN A 120 -7.75 23.51 -21.55
C ASN A 120 -7.24 24.74 -22.31
N GLU A 121 -6.16 24.61 -23.10
CA GLU A 121 -5.60 25.67 -23.93
C GLU A 121 -6.29 25.79 -25.32
N GLN A 122 -6.92 24.73 -25.83
CA GLN A 122 -7.58 24.72 -27.15
C GLN A 122 -8.80 25.64 -27.21
N GLY A 123 -9.45 25.91 -26.06
CA GLY A 123 -10.59 26.81 -25.99
C GLY A 123 -11.87 26.20 -26.55
N PHE A 124 -12.10 24.93 -26.31
CA PHE A 124 -13.37 24.27 -26.62
C PHE A 124 -14.57 25.00 -25.98
N GLU A 125 -15.70 24.94 -26.63
CA GLU A 125 -16.94 25.59 -26.18
C GLU A 125 -18.08 24.58 -26.12
N VAL A 126 -18.92 24.70 -25.08
CA VAL A 126 -20.21 24.01 -24.94
C VAL A 126 -21.26 25.08 -24.67
N ASP A 127 -22.33 25.08 -25.43
CA ASP A 127 -23.42 26.08 -25.37
C ASP A 127 -22.95 27.55 -25.46
N GLY A 128 -21.82 27.80 -26.15
CA GLY A 128 -21.22 29.13 -26.34
C GLY A 128 -20.36 29.60 -25.17
N GLU A 129 -20.11 28.76 -24.17
CA GLU A 129 -19.18 29.03 -23.05
C GLU A 129 -17.91 28.21 -23.22
N ARG A 130 -16.75 28.82 -22.94
CA ARG A 130 -15.46 28.09 -22.90
C ARG A 130 -15.43 27.10 -21.75
N VAL A 131 -14.93 25.91 -22.05
CA VAL A 131 -14.90 24.79 -21.12
C VAL A 131 -13.48 24.27 -20.86
N SER A 132 -13.30 23.59 -19.74
CA SER A 132 -12.06 22.96 -19.37
C SER A 132 -12.31 21.66 -18.60
N VAL A 133 -11.23 20.92 -18.28
CA VAL A 133 -11.26 19.79 -17.37
C VAL A 133 -10.34 20.03 -16.17
N MET A 134 -10.71 19.42 -15.05
CA MET A 134 -9.90 19.31 -13.84
C MET A 134 -9.52 17.85 -13.65
N ILE A 135 -8.25 17.58 -13.37
CA ILE A 135 -7.78 16.21 -13.07
C ILE A 135 -7.43 16.13 -11.60
N ARG A 136 -8.00 15.15 -10.91
CA ARG A 136 -7.68 14.81 -9.54
C ARG A 136 -7.09 13.41 -9.47
N ASN A 137 -5.95 13.27 -8.77
CA ASN A 137 -5.28 12.00 -8.58
C ASN A 137 -5.98 11.18 -7.48
N VAL A 138 -6.70 10.14 -7.89
CA VAL A 138 -7.45 9.25 -6.99
C VAL A 138 -7.21 7.80 -7.41
N ALA A 139 -6.74 6.95 -6.48
CA ALA A 139 -6.56 5.53 -6.76
C ALA A 139 -7.89 4.88 -7.20
N SER A 140 -7.83 3.87 -8.09
CA SER A 140 -9.03 3.25 -8.66
C SER A 140 -10.02 2.79 -7.59
N GLY A 141 -9.56 2.05 -6.57
CA GLY A 141 -10.44 1.57 -5.49
C GLY A 141 -11.04 2.69 -4.65
N LEU A 142 -10.26 3.73 -4.33
CA LEU A 142 -10.76 4.89 -3.60
C LEU A 142 -11.81 5.66 -4.41
N GLY A 143 -11.59 5.84 -5.72
CA GLY A 143 -12.56 6.46 -6.61
C GLY A 143 -13.87 5.68 -6.65
N MET A 144 -13.80 4.36 -6.73
CA MET A 144 -14.97 3.49 -6.63
C MET A 144 -15.69 3.67 -5.27
N ASP A 145 -14.95 3.69 -4.16
CA ASP A 145 -15.53 3.85 -2.81
C ASP A 145 -16.24 5.20 -2.64
N TYR A 146 -15.68 6.30 -3.14
CA TYR A 146 -16.34 7.61 -3.14
C TYR A 146 -17.68 7.57 -3.91
N ILE A 147 -17.67 6.99 -5.11
CA ILE A 147 -18.85 6.90 -5.98
C ILE A 147 -19.91 5.99 -5.36
N ARG A 148 -19.51 4.79 -4.89
CA ARG A 148 -20.41 3.79 -4.32
C ARG A 148 -21.13 4.29 -3.06
N THR A 149 -20.40 5.01 -2.20
CA THR A 149 -20.95 5.56 -0.95
C THR A 149 -21.73 6.87 -1.17
N GLY A 150 -21.57 7.50 -2.32
CA GLY A 150 -22.12 8.82 -2.58
C GLY A 150 -21.43 9.95 -1.81
N LYS A 151 -20.31 9.68 -1.12
CA LYS A 151 -19.55 10.72 -0.39
C LYS A 151 -19.05 11.80 -1.34
N TYR A 152 -18.58 11.38 -2.52
CA TYR A 152 -18.19 12.28 -3.59
C TYR A 152 -18.38 11.61 -4.95
N ILE A 153 -19.03 12.30 -5.86
CA ILE A 153 -19.28 11.81 -7.22
C ILE A 153 -18.61 12.77 -8.19
N PRO A 154 -17.50 12.38 -8.86
CA PRO A 154 -16.87 13.20 -9.87
C PRO A 154 -17.74 13.28 -11.14
N ASP A 155 -17.47 14.24 -12.00
CA ASP A 155 -18.11 14.30 -13.31
C ASP A 155 -17.64 13.16 -14.21
N GLY A 156 -16.33 12.83 -14.15
CA GLY A 156 -15.71 11.72 -14.86
C GLY A 156 -14.88 10.84 -13.93
N TYR A 157 -14.84 9.54 -14.22
CA TYR A 157 -14.02 8.56 -13.51
C TYR A 157 -13.28 7.68 -14.51
N THR A 158 -11.93 7.75 -14.48
CA THR A 158 -11.07 6.93 -15.35
C THR A 158 -10.14 6.04 -14.51
N PRO A 159 -10.64 4.87 -14.06
CA PRO A 159 -9.80 3.85 -13.43
C PRO A 159 -8.84 3.22 -14.44
N SER A 160 -7.88 2.42 -13.98
CA SER A 160 -6.91 1.78 -14.88
C SER A 160 -7.53 0.67 -15.73
N ASN A 161 -8.59 -0.01 -15.25
CA ASN A 161 -9.30 -1.04 -16.03
C ASN A 161 -10.83 -0.94 -15.84
N ASP A 162 -11.56 -1.72 -16.63
CA ASP A 162 -13.03 -1.80 -16.66
C ASP A 162 -13.65 -2.59 -15.50
N PHE A 163 -12.86 -3.31 -14.72
CA PHE A 163 -13.32 -4.07 -13.56
C PHE A 163 -14.07 -3.20 -12.55
N TRP A 164 -13.58 -1.98 -12.32
CA TRP A 164 -14.16 -1.06 -11.35
C TRP A 164 -15.55 -0.58 -11.78
N GLY A 165 -15.75 -0.32 -13.07
CA GLY A 165 -17.07 0.00 -13.61
C GLY A 165 -18.05 -1.18 -13.51
N SER A 166 -17.57 -2.40 -13.79
CA SER A 166 -18.33 -3.64 -13.66
C SER A 166 -18.74 -3.90 -12.21
N MET A 167 -17.85 -3.63 -11.25
CA MET A 167 -18.12 -3.77 -9.82
C MET A 167 -19.13 -2.72 -9.33
N LEU A 168 -19.01 -1.46 -9.76
CA LEU A 168 -20.01 -0.41 -9.47
C LEU A 168 -21.40 -0.83 -9.94
N LEU A 169 -21.51 -1.36 -11.16
CA LEU A 169 -22.77 -1.85 -11.71
C LEU A 169 -23.34 -3.02 -10.88
N ALA A 170 -22.48 -3.94 -10.42
CA ALA A 170 -22.90 -5.05 -9.57
C ALA A 170 -23.40 -4.58 -8.19
N ASP A 171 -22.84 -3.49 -7.67
CA ASP A 171 -23.30 -2.82 -6.44
C ASP A 171 -24.53 -1.92 -6.66
N GLY A 172 -25.09 -1.88 -7.87
CA GLY A 172 -26.28 -1.13 -8.21
C GLY A 172 -26.03 0.35 -8.52
N VAL A 173 -24.78 0.76 -8.71
CA VAL A 173 -24.39 2.12 -9.12
C VAL A 173 -24.23 2.15 -10.64
N GLU A 174 -25.19 2.78 -11.32
CA GLU A 174 -25.18 2.84 -12.77
C GLU A 174 -24.28 3.97 -13.28
N MET A 175 -23.18 3.59 -13.92
CA MET A 175 -22.31 4.49 -14.66
C MET A 175 -22.55 4.36 -16.17
N GLU A 176 -22.33 5.45 -16.89
CA GLU A 176 -22.34 5.48 -18.34
C GLU A 176 -20.90 5.50 -18.87
N VAL A 177 -20.62 4.71 -19.89
CA VAL A 177 -19.31 4.71 -20.57
C VAL A 177 -19.26 5.88 -21.54
N VAL A 178 -18.35 6.82 -21.33
CA VAL A 178 -18.04 7.92 -22.24
C VAL A 178 -17.04 7.45 -23.30
N GLU A 179 -16.02 6.70 -22.88
CA GLU A 179 -15.02 6.09 -23.75
C GLU A 179 -14.59 4.74 -23.15
N GLU A 180 -14.60 3.70 -23.96
CA GLU A 180 -14.22 2.35 -23.52
C GLU A 180 -12.71 2.21 -23.28
N THR A 181 -11.92 2.96 -24.07
CA THR A 181 -10.45 2.89 -24.02
C THR A 181 -9.84 4.25 -24.29
N LEU A 182 -9.36 4.93 -23.26
CA LEU A 182 -8.54 6.14 -23.45
C LEU A 182 -7.13 5.77 -23.92
N VAL A 183 -6.48 4.83 -23.21
CA VAL A 183 -5.17 4.23 -23.55
C VAL A 183 -5.14 2.80 -23.02
N GLU A 184 -4.30 1.98 -23.64
CA GLU A 184 -4.06 0.61 -23.19
C GLU A 184 -2.77 0.51 -22.36
N ASN A 185 -2.80 -0.31 -21.32
CA ASN A 185 -1.64 -0.69 -20.54
C ASN A 185 -1.69 -2.20 -20.23
N THR A 186 -0.56 -2.83 -20.01
CA THR A 186 -0.50 -4.25 -19.72
C THR A 186 0.13 -4.47 -18.35
N ALA A 187 -0.55 -5.23 -17.50
CA ALA A 187 0.01 -5.68 -16.24
C ALA A 187 1.03 -6.79 -16.48
N GLY A 188 2.08 -6.83 -15.68
CA GLY A 188 3.11 -7.84 -15.76
C GLY A 188 3.73 -8.19 -14.42
N ILE A 189 4.43 -9.31 -14.40
CA ILE A 189 5.28 -9.72 -13.31
C ILE A 189 6.72 -9.41 -13.71
N LEU A 190 7.38 -8.61 -12.89
CA LEU A 190 8.80 -8.34 -12.98
C LEU A 190 9.53 -9.41 -12.19
N LEU A 191 10.44 -10.12 -12.83
CA LEU A 191 11.33 -11.07 -12.19
C LEU A 191 12.77 -10.56 -12.28
N SER A 192 13.53 -10.68 -11.19
CA SER A 192 14.96 -10.43 -11.26
C SER A 192 15.58 -11.33 -12.33
N LYS A 193 16.56 -10.81 -13.08
CA LYS A 193 17.19 -11.56 -14.18
C LYS A 193 17.73 -12.92 -13.76
N ASP A 194 18.23 -13.01 -12.53
CA ASP A 194 18.72 -14.27 -11.95
C ASP A 194 17.59 -15.25 -11.65
N THR A 195 16.49 -14.76 -11.09
CA THR A 195 15.28 -15.57 -10.79
C THR A 195 14.65 -16.04 -12.09
N GLN A 196 14.48 -15.15 -13.07
CA GLN A 196 13.93 -15.52 -14.37
C GLN A 196 14.76 -16.63 -15.01
N LYS A 197 16.09 -16.49 -15.03
CA LYS A 197 16.98 -17.51 -15.60
C LYS A 197 16.81 -18.87 -14.92
N LYS A 198 16.75 -18.91 -13.58
CA LYS A 198 16.54 -20.14 -12.82
C LYS A 198 15.20 -20.80 -13.15
N LEU A 199 14.14 -19.98 -13.25
CA LEU A 199 12.81 -20.49 -13.58
C LEU A 199 12.72 -21.00 -15.02
N VAL A 200 13.34 -20.30 -16.00
CA VAL A 200 13.43 -20.79 -17.40
C VAL A 200 14.19 -22.11 -17.47
N GLU A 201 15.32 -22.25 -16.78
CA GLU A 201 16.08 -23.50 -16.73
C GLU A 201 15.27 -24.66 -16.13
N LYS A 202 14.41 -24.38 -15.17
CA LYS A 202 13.59 -25.40 -14.49
C LYS A 202 12.29 -25.75 -15.22
N TYR A 203 11.57 -24.74 -15.70
CA TYR A 203 10.20 -24.89 -16.25
C TYR A 203 10.14 -24.77 -17.78
N GLY A 204 11.23 -24.35 -18.43
CA GLY A 204 11.32 -24.21 -19.89
C GLY A 204 10.69 -22.93 -20.45
N SER A 205 9.66 -22.39 -19.79
CA SER A 205 9.00 -21.14 -20.18
C SER A 205 8.51 -20.39 -18.94
N ILE A 206 8.35 -19.06 -19.10
CA ILE A 206 7.80 -18.19 -18.05
C ILE A 206 6.43 -17.70 -18.49
N ASN A 207 5.43 -17.93 -17.67
CA ASN A 207 4.08 -17.40 -17.75
C ASN A 207 3.48 -17.30 -16.36
N LEU A 208 2.27 -16.74 -16.23
CA LEU A 208 1.62 -16.57 -14.94
C LEU A 208 1.55 -17.88 -14.15
N LYS A 209 1.16 -18.99 -14.80
CA LYS A 209 1.03 -20.28 -14.11
C LYS A 209 2.36 -20.78 -13.53
N THR A 210 3.45 -20.73 -14.32
CA THR A 210 4.77 -21.13 -13.84
C THR A 210 5.25 -20.28 -12.67
N ILE A 211 4.97 -18.97 -12.70
CA ILE A 211 5.35 -18.05 -11.61
C ILE A 211 4.54 -18.34 -10.35
N VAL A 212 3.22 -18.53 -10.49
CA VAL A 212 2.33 -18.86 -9.38
C VAL A 212 2.71 -20.20 -8.74
N ASP A 213 2.97 -21.23 -9.54
CA ASP A 213 3.39 -22.56 -9.05
C ASP A 213 4.76 -22.49 -8.34
N ALA A 214 5.71 -21.74 -8.89
CA ALA A 214 7.03 -21.56 -8.28
C ALA A 214 6.95 -20.77 -6.95
N THR A 215 6.10 -19.75 -6.88
CA THR A 215 5.85 -19.02 -5.62
C THR A 215 5.19 -19.92 -4.60
N ALA A 216 4.16 -20.69 -4.97
CA ALA A 216 3.52 -21.67 -4.09
C ALA A 216 4.51 -22.75 -3.59
N GLY A 217 5.53 -23.06 -4.39
CA GLY A 217 6.65 -23.94 -4.02
C GLY A 217 7.72 -23.29 -3.14
N GLY A 218 7.63 -22.00 -2.83
CA GLY A 218 8.61 -21.27 -2.04
C GLY A 218 9.98 -21.08 -2.74
N GLU A 219 9.99 -21.01 -4.08
CA GLU A 219 11.22 -20.95 -4.86
C GLU A 219 11.83 -19.55 -4.94
N PHE A 220 11.02 -18.52 -4.72
CA PHE A 220 11.44 -17.12 -4.67
C PHE A 220 10.41 -16.25 -3.95
N ALA A 221 10.83 -15.08 -3.49
CA ALA A 221 9.98 -14.10 -2.82
C ALA A 221 9.26 -13.23 -3.86
N MET A 222 7.93 -13.21 -3.82
CA MET A 222 7.08 -12.42 -4.71
C MET A 222 6.19 -11.47 -3.95
N GLY A 223 6.04 -10.22 -4.44
CA GLY A 223 5.09 -9.24 -3.95
C GLY A 223 4.01 -8.90 -5.00
N TYR A 224 2.86 -8.43 -4.55
CA TYR A 224 1.82 -7.87 -5.42
C TYR A 224 1.07 -6.74 -4.73
N THR A 225 0.16 -6.06 -5.45
CA THR A 225 -0.57 -4.91 -4.92
C THR A 225 -1.96 -5.30 -4.41
N ASN A 226 -2.46 -4.56 -3.43
CA ASN A 226 -3.75 -4.80 -2.78
C ASN A 226 -4.91 -4.76 -3.80
N PRO A 227 -5.69 -5.84 -3.94
CA PRO A 227 -6.80 -5.91 -4.91
C PRO A 227 -7.97 -4.94 -4.63
N TYR A 228 -8.08 -4.40 -3.42
CA TYR A 228 -9.10 -3.38 -3.09
C TYR A 228 -8.70 -1.98 -3.54
N ALA A 229 -7.43 -1.73 -3.81
CA ALA A 229 -6.91 -0.40 -4.12
C ALA A 229 -6.40 -0.28 -5.55
N SER A 230 -5.74 -1.33 -6.03
CA SER A 230 -4.98 -1.36 -7.28
C SER A 230 -5.65 -2.22 -8.34
N ALA A 231 -5.80 -1.66 -9.54
CA ALA A 231 -6.27 -2.40 -10.72
C ALA A 231 -5.34 -3.56 -11.07
N THR A 232 -4.02 -3.35 -10.98
CA THR A 232 -3.01 -4.40 -11.20
C THR A 232 -3.14 -5.52 -10.17
N GLY A 233 -3.40 -5.17 -8.90
CA GLY A 233 -3.63 -6.16 -7.84
C GLY A 233 -4.90 -6.98 -8.03
N LEU A 234 -6.00 -6.33 -8.43
CA LEU A 234 -7.25 -7.02 -8.71
C LEU A 234 -7.13 -7.93 -9.96
N ASN A 235 -6.47 -7.45 -11.01
CA ASN A 235 -6.16 -8.23 -12.19
C ASN A 235 -5.28 -9.45 -11.83
N PHE A 236 -4.27 -9.26 -10.99
CA PHE A 236 -3.40 -10.34 -10.53
C PHE A 236 -4.16 -11.38 -9.70
N LEU A 237 -5.01 -10.94 -8.78
CA LEU A 237 -5.85 -11.83 -7.97
C LEU A 237 -6.72 -12.72 -8.84
N ILE A 238 -7.54 -12.12 -9.72
CA ILE A 238 -8.48 -12.90 -10.54
C ILE A 238 -7.74 -13.81 -11.52
N SER A 239 -6.64 -13.35 -12.09
CA SER A 239 -5.82 -14.15 -13.00
C SER A 239 -5.14 -15.32 -12.27
N THR A 240 -4.67 -15.11 -11.04
CA THR A 240 -4.10 -16.18 -10.19
C THR A 240 -5.16 -17.23 -9.86
N LEU A 241 -6.35 -16.83 -9.42
CA LEU A 241 -7.47 -17.76 -9.15
C LEU A 241 -7.81 -18.57 -10.40
N GLN A 242 -7.80 -17.96 -11.58
CA GLN A 242 -8.07 -18.64 -12.84
C GLN A 242 -6.94 -19.59 -13.29
N THR A 243 -5.72 -19.47 -12.78
CA THR A 243 -4.69 -20.50 -13.07
C THR A 243 -5.03 -21.84 -12.44
N TYR A 244 -5.76 -21.83 -11.34
CA TYR A 244 -6.23 -23.05 -10.65
C TYR A 244 -7.59 -23.51 -11.17
N SER A 245 -8.50 -22.60 -11.44
CA SER A 245 -9.83 -22.91 -11.94
C SER A 245 -10.29 -21.89 -13.00
N PRO A 246 -10.00 -22.11 -14.29
CA PRO A 246 -10.19 -21.10 -15.35
C PRO A 246 -11.62 -20.61 -15.55
N ARG A 247 -12.63 -21.41 -15.19
CA ARG A 247 -14.06 -21.08 -15.40
C ARG A 247 -14.79 -20.70 -14.12
N ASP A 248 -14.25 -21.08 -12.98
CA ASP A 248 -14.84 -20.81 -11.66
C ASP A 248 -13.76 -20.37 -10.67
N PRO A 249 -13.35 -19.09 -10.74
CA PRO A 249 -12.28 -18.57 -9.91
C PRO A 249 -12.61 -18.55 -8.41
N LEU A 250 -13.86 -18.84 -8.02
CA LEU A 250 -14.29 -18.90 -6.63
C LEU A 250 -14.47 -20.35 -6.13
N SER A 251 -14.12 -21.35 -6.94
CA SER A 251 -14.21 -22.77 -6.57
C SER A 251 -13.27 -23.14 -5.43
N GLY A 252 -13.54 -24.23 -4.74
CA GLY A 252 -12.65 -24.76 -3.70
C GLY A 252 -11.22 -25.00 -4.18
N GLU A 253 -11.06 -25.48 -5.43
CA GLU A 253 -9.74 -25.68 -6.06
C GLU A 253 -8.97 -24.34 -6.21
N ALA A 254 -9.66 -23.29 -6.64
CA ALA A 254 -9.05 -21.95 -6.76
C ALA A 254 -8.66 -21.40 -5.38
N VAL A 255 -9.50 -21.59 -4.36
CA VAL A 255 -9.23 -21.17 -2.98
C VAL A 255 -8.01 -21.89 -2.41
N GLU A 256 -7.95 -23.22 -2.49
CA GLU A 256 -6.81 -24.01 -2.00
C GLU A 256 -5.50 -23.64 -2.73
N GLY A 257 -5.58 -23.44 -4.05
CA GLY A 257 -4.45 -23.00 -4.85
C GLY A 257 -3.95 -21.62 -4.44
N PHE A 258 -4.88 -20.68 -4.26
CA PHE A 258 -4.55 -19.32 -3.80
C PHE A 258 -3.93 -19.33 -2.39
N GLN A 259 -4.45 -20.09 -1.44
CA GLN A 259 -3.87 -20.24 -0.10
C GLN A 259 -2.42 -20.76 -0.18
N SER A 260 -2.16 -21.77 -1.04
CA SER A 260 -0.81 -22.29 -1.25
C SER A 260 0.15 -21.23 -1.81
N PHE A 261 -0.30 -20.47 -2.81
CA PHE A 261 0.44 -19.33 -3.37
C PHE A 261 0.72 -18.28 -2.28
N GLN A 262 -0.33 -17.82 -1.59
CA GLN A 262 -0.26 -16.74 -0.61
C GLN A 262 0.65 -17.07 0.59
N SER A 263 0.81 -18.36 0.93
CA SER A 263 1.65 -18.79 2.05
C SER A 263 3.13 -18.39 1.89
N ASN A 264 3.57 -18.11 0.67
CA ASN A 264 4.94 -17.73 0.32
C ASN A 264 5.07 -16.30 -0.25
N VAL A 265 4.00 -15.49 -0.12
CA VAL A 265 4.04 -14.07 -0.47
C VAL A 265 4.46 -13.27 0.77
N PRO A 266 5.62 -12.64 0.78
CA PRO A 266 6.11 -11.88 1.93
C PRO A 266 5.49 -10.49 2.03
N PHE A 267 5.02 -9.91 0.91
CA PHE A 267 4.63 -8.51 0.86
C PHE A 267 3.47 -8.24 -0.09
N VAL A 268 2.50 -7.45 0.39
CA VAL A 268 1.41 -6.88 -0.41
C VAL A 268 1.43 -5.37 -0.26
N ALA A 269 1.76 -4.65 -1.34
CA ALA A 269 1.77 -3.18 -1.35
C ALA A 269 0.36 -2.61 -1.57
N TYR A 270 0.14 -1.39 -1.09
CA TYR A 270 -1.12 -0.70 -1.33
C TYR A 270 -1.25 -0.24 -2.79
N THR A 271 -0.18 0.31 -3.38
CA THR A 271 -0.13 0.81 -4.77
C THR A 271 1.08 0.28 -5.52
N THR A 272 1.05 0.40 -6.87
CA THR A 272 2.22 0.08 -7.72
C THR A 272 3.42 0.97 -7.42
N LEU A 273 3.21 2.22 -6.98
CA LEU A 273 4.31 3.11 -6.57
C LEU A 273 5.00 2.60 -5.31
N GLN A 274 4.23 2.19 -4.28
CA GLN A 274 4.82 1.55 -3.08
C GLN A 274 5.52 0.23 -3.42
N MET A 275 5.00 -0.52 -4.39
CA MET A 275 5.67 -1.73 -4.86
C MET A 275 7.00 -1.41 -5.53
N ARG A 276 7.08 -0.34 -6.32
CA ARG A 276 8.34 0.14 -6.92
C ARG A 276 9.36 0.48 -5.84
N ASP A 277 8.96 1.25 -4.83
CA ASP A 277 9.83 1.65 -3.72
C ASP A 277 10.36 0.43 -2.94
N ALA A 278 9.49 -0.56 -2.66
CA ALA A 278 9.89 -1.83 -2.04
C ALA A 278 10.86 -2.65 -2.92
N ALA A 279 10.66 -2.66 -4.24
CA ALA A 279 11.55 -3.35 -5.17
C ALA A 279 12.94 -2.72 -5.27
N GLU A 280 13.06 -1.40 -5.09
CA GLU A 280 14.35 -0.70 -5.07
C GLU A 280 15.25 -1.15 -3.91
N THR A 281 14.67 -1.55 -2.79
CA THR A 281 15.41 -2.09 -1.62
C THR A 281 16.02 -3.46 -1.89
N GLY A 282 15.56 -4.18 -2.92
CA GLY A 282 16.13 -5.46 -3.36
C GLY A 282 15.65 -6.68 -2.57
N THR A 283 14.58 -6.55 -1.78
CA THR A 283 13.99 -7.62 -0.96
C THR A 283 13.09 -8.57 -1.75
N LEU A 284 12.62 -8.16 -2.92
CA LEU A 284 11.74 -8.95 -3.76
C LEU A 284 12.47 -9.50 -4.99
N ASP A 285 12.39 -10.80 -5.20
CA ASP A 285 12.84 -11.47 -6.42
C ASP A 285 11.88 -11.28 -7.59
N GLY A 286 10.59 -11.05 -7.28
CA GLY A 286 9.54 -10.79 -8.24
C GLY A 286 8.40 -9.94 -7.65
N PHE A 287 7.72 -9.17 -8.51
CA PHE A 287 6.57 -8.37 -8.10
C PHE A 287 5.73 -7.97 -9.31
N VAL A 288 4.45 -7.58 -9.06
CA VAL A 288 3.56 -7.13 -10.12
C VAL A 288 3.70 -5.64 -10.37
N MET A 289 3.63 -5.25 -11.64
CA MET A 289 3.68 -3.86 -12.07
C MET A 289 3.05 -3.69 -13.46
N GLU A 290 2.70 -2.47 -13.84
CA GLU A 290 2.27 -2.15 -15.20
C GLU A 290 3.45 -1.83 -16.10
N TYR A 291 3.31 -2.15 -17.40
CA TYR A 291 4.36 -1.95 -18.39
C TYR A 291 4.79 -0.48 -18.49
N GLN A 292 3.82 0.44 -18.49
CA GLN A 292 4.08 1.88 -18.52
C GLN A 292 5.05 2.31 -17.39
N THR A 293 4.80 1.89 -16.16
CA THR A 293 5.67 2.21 -15.01
C THR A 293 7.05 1.55 -15.15
N TYR A 294 7.07 0.28 -15.56
CA TYR A 294 8.31 -0.47 -15.79
C TYR A 294 9.24 0.18 -16.83
N ILE A 295 8.71 0.54 -18.00
CA ILE A 295 9.55 1.04 -19.09
C ILE A 295 10.07 2.47 -18.84
N ASN A 296 9.35 3.22 -18.02
CA ASN A 296 9.74 4.58 -17.64
C ASN A 296 10.77 4.62 -16.50
N ASP A 297 11.01 3.51 -15.82
CA ASP A 297 12.00 3.38 -14.76
C ASP A 297 13.23 2.58 -15.28
N GLY A 298 14.31 3.32 -15.57
CA GLY A 298 15.53 2.72 -16.12
C GLY A 298 16.24 1.75 -15.16
N GLU A 299 16.05 1.87 -13.85
CA GLU A 299 16.61 0.95 -12.86
C GLU A 299 15.85 -0.38 -12.86
N LEU A 300 14.51 -0.33 -12.92
CA LEU A 300 13.68 -1.51 -13.03
C LEU A 300 13.98 -2.27 -14.33
N ALA A 301 13.98 -1.58 -15.47
CA ALA A 301 14.27 -2.20 -16.77
C ALA A 301 15.69 -2.81 -16.84
N ARG A 302 16.64 -2.29 -16.05
CA ARG A 302 18.00 -2.85 -15.98
C ARG A 302 18.08 -4.12 -15.12
N LYS A 303 17.31 -4.20 -14.01
CA LYS A 303 17.40 -5.27 -13.01
C LYS A 303 16.43 -6.42 -13.27
N TYR A 304 15.27 -6.13 -13.84
CA TYR A 304 14.14 -7.05 -13.95
C TYR A 304 13.75 -7.28 -15.41
N GLU A 305 13.08 -8.40 -15.64
CA GLU A 305 12.45 -8.76 -16.93
C GLU A 305 10.94 -8.77 -16.73
N PHE A 306 10.21 -8.23 -17.69
CA PHE A 306 8.76 -8.10 -17.67
C PHE A 306 8.08 -9.30 -18.33
N THR A 307 7.16 -9.94 -17.62
CA THR A 307 6.30 -11.02 -18.14
C THR A 307 4.84 -10.57 -18.06
N PRO A 308 4.16 -10.33 -19.18
CA PRO A 308 2.76 -9.89 -19.19
C PRO A 308 1.83 -10.96 -18.61
N PHE A 309 0.75 -10.53 -17.97
CA PHE A 309 -0.31 -11.41 -17.47
C PHE A 309 -1.67 -10.71 -17.46
N GLY A 310 -2.73 -11.52 -17.40
CA GLY A 310 -4.08 -11.08 -17.06
C GLY A 310 -4.76 -10.29 -18.17
N PHE A 311 -5.67 -9.41 -17.78
CA PHE A 311 -6.47 -8.59 -18.68
C PHE A 311 -5.72 -7.31 -19.05
N VAL A 312 -5.89 -6.84 -20.28
CA VAL A 312 -5.39 -5.52 -20.70
C VAL A 312 -6.15 -4.43 -19.96
N HIS A 313 -5.44 -3.43 -19.49
CA HIS A 313 -6.01 -2.27 -18.82
C HIS A 313 -6.39 -1.22 -19.87
N THR A 314 -7.68 -1.05 -20.13
CA THR A 314 -8.22 -0.15 -21.16
C THR A 314 -8.35 1.30 -20.71
N ASN A 315 -8.20 1.57 -19.42
CA ASN A 315 -8.32 2.92 -18.85
C ASN A 315 -9.60 3.65 -19.33
N PRO A 316 -10.79 3.09 -19.09
CA PRO A 316 -12.05 3.66 -19.59
C PRO A 316 -12.36 4.99 -18.92
N LEU A 317 -13.24 5.79 -19.53
CA LEU A 317 -13.82 6.97 -18.93
C LEU A 317 -15.32 6.75 -18.70
N TYR A 318 -15.72 6.80 -17.45
CA TYR A 318 -17.11 6.71 -17.01
C TYR A 318 -17.65 8.06 -16.56
N THR A 319 -18.96 8.19 -16.58
CA THR A 319 -19.71 9.31 -15.96
C THR A 319 -20.95 8.81 -15.25
N SER A 320 -21.47 9.58 -14.29
CA SER A 320 -22.78 9.28 -13.70
C SER A 320 -23.90 9.52 -14.71
N LYS A 321 -24.96 8.72 -14.67
CA LYS A 321 -26.16 8.95 -15.51
C LYS A 321 -26.88 10.27 -15.19
N GLU A 322 -26.73 10.78 -13.99
CA GLU A 322 -27.40 11.99 -13.50
C GLU A 322 -26.59 13.28 -13.70
N ILE A 323 -25.47 13.20 -14.44
CA ILE A 323 -24.60 14.35 -14.69
C ILE A 323 -25.31 15.42 -15.54
N ASP A 324 -24.96 16.69 -15.30
CA ASP A 324 -25.37 17.81 -16.16
C ASP A 324 -24.95 17.57 -17.62
N SER A 325 -25.85 17.89 -18.57
CA SER A 325 -25.65 17.66 -20.00
C SER A 325 -24.43 18.39 -20.57
N GLY A 326 -24.13 19.59 -20.07
CA GLY A 326 -22.97 20.36 -20.49
C GLY A 326 -21.66 19.70 -20.02
N LYS A 327 -21.64 19.21 -18.80
CA LYS A 327 -20.48 18.46 -18.28
C LYS A 327 -20.27 17.13 -19.02
N LYS A 328 -21.36 16.45 -19.37
CA LYS A 328 -21.29 15.24 -20.20
C LYS A 328 -20.68 15.53 -21.57
N GLU A 329 -21.05 16.65 -22.18
CA GLU A 329 -20.47 17.07 -23.45
C GLU A 329 -18.99 17.45 -23.31
N ILE A 330 -18.58 18.08 -22.19
CA ILE A 330 -17.15 18.32 -21.89
C ILE A 330 -16.38 17.01 -21.85
N LEU A 331 -16.89 16.00 -21.14
CA LEU A 331 -16.24 14.69 -21.05
C LEU A 331 -16.13 14.01 -22.41
N ARG A 332 -17.16 14.10 -23.25
CA ARG A 332 -17.14 13.56 -24.63
C ARG A 332 -16.07 14.25 -25.47
N LEU A 333 -16.03 15.58 -25.47
CA LEU A 333 -15.00 16.35 -26.19
C LEU A 333 -13.59 16.04 -25.69
N PHE A 334 -13.44 15.89 -24.37
CA PHE A 334 -12.16 15.52 -23.76
C PHE A 334 -11.72 14.11 -24.19
N ALA A 335 -12.62 13.13 -24.18
CA ALA A 335 -12.34 11.78 -24.64
C ALA A 335 -11.91 11.76 -26.12
N GLU A 336 -12.65 12.46 -26.99
CA GLU A 336 -12.29 12.59 -28.41
C GLU A 336 -10.92 13.24 -28.59
N PHE A 337 -10.62 14.29 -27.81
CA PHE A 337 -9.32 14.94 -27.84
C PHE A 337 -8.20 14.01 -27.34
N ALA A 338 -8.40 13.31 -26.22
CA ALA A 338 -7.44 12.33 -25.69
C ALA A 338 -7.18 11.19 -26.69
N ARG A 339 -8.20 10.76 -27.44
CA ARG A 339 -8.11 9.74 -28.49
C ARG A 339 -7.57 10.25 -29.84
N SER A 340 -7.30 11.54 -29.98
CA SER A 340 -6.69 12.07 -31.20
C SER A 340 -5.34 11.42 -31.50
N GLY A 341 -4.97 11.33 -32.78
CA GLY A 341 -3.71 10.68 -33.18
C GLY A 341 -2.45 11.34 -32.61
N GLU A 342 -2.50 12.63 -32.29
CA GLU A 342 -1.42 13.35 -31.62
C GLU A 342 -1.26 12.90 -30.17
N ASN A 343 -2.37 12.87 -29.40
CA ASN A 343 -2.37 12.49 -28.00
C ASN A 343 -2.14 10.97 -27.81
N GLN A 344 -2.52 10.15 -28.80
CA GLN A 344 -2.20 8.72 -28.78
C GLN A 344 -0.71 8.46 -29.05
N ARG A 345 -0.05 9.23 -29.94
CA ARG A 345 1.41 9.17 -30.06
C ARG A 345 2.12 9.65 -28.79
N LEU A 346 1.59 10.68 -28.15
CA LEU A 346 2.09 11.10 -26.84
C LEU A 346 1.94 9.97 -25.81
N ALA A 347 0.82 9.23 -25.82
CA ALA A 347 0.62 8.08 -24.94
C ALA A 347 1.69 6.99 -25.15
N GLU A 348 2.04 6.70 -26.41
CA GLU A 348 3.13 5.76 -26.74
C GLU A 348 4.49 6.23 -26.17
N GLU A 349 4.78 7.53 -26.23
CA GLU A 349 6.00 8.12 -25.63
C GLU A 349 6.02 7.98 -24.10
N TYR A 350 4.85 7.91 -23.47
CA TYR A 350 4.67 7.68 -22.04
C TYR A 350 4.58 6.19 -21.66
N GLY A 351 4.70 5.28 -22.63
CA GLY A 351 4.74 3.83 -22.43
C GLY A 351 3.37 3.14 -22.43
N PHE A 352 2.31 3.84 -22.84
CA PHE A 352 1.00 3.26 -23.12
C PHE A 352 0.90 2.74 -24.56
N ASN A 353 -0.14 1.97 -24.87
CA ASN A 353 -0.45 1.43 -26.20
C ASN A 353 0.68 0.60 -26.85
N VAL A 354 1.52 -0.02 -26.02
CA VAL A 354 2.64 -0.83 -26.50
C VAL A 354 2.17 -2.24 -26.79
N ASP A 355 2.34 -2.69 -28.05
CA ASP A 355 2.08 -4.08 -28.43
C ASP A 355 3.21 -4.99 -27.90
N LEU A 356 2.89 -5.76 -26.86
CA LEU A 356 3.80 -6.74 -26.26
C LEU A 356 3.69 -8.13 -26.90
N ASN A 357 2.94 -8.29 -28.00
CA ASN A 357 2.58 -9.59 -28.58
C ASN A 357 1.96 -10.54 -27.54
N TYR A 358 1.20 -9.98 -26.60
CA TYR A 358 0.53 -10.70 -25.54
C TYR A 358 -0.94 -10.96 -25.89
N THR A 359 -1.40 -12.19 -25.67
CA THR A 359 -2.80 -12.56 -25.82
C THR A 359 -3.38 -12.91 -24.46
N VAL A 360 -4.52 -12.31 -24.13
CA VAL A 360 -5.26 -12.59 -22.88
C VAL A 360 -5.75 -14.04 -22.91
N GLU A 361 -5.34 -14.82 -21.92
CA GLU A 361 -5.74 -16.23 -21.75
C GLU A 361 -6.89 -16.40 -20.75
N GLN A 362 -7.17 -15.36 -19.96
CA GLN A 362 -8.17 -15.35 -18.90
C GLN A 362 -9.60 -15.35 -19.46
N SER A 363 -10.50 -16.07 -18.78
CA SER A 363 -11.92 -16.01 -19.08
C SER A 363 -12.53 -14.70 -18.54
N PRO A 364 -13.45 -14.05 -19.28
CA PRO A 364 -14.16 -12.87 -18.78
C PRO A 364 -14.85 -13.16 -17.44
N VAL A 365 -14.89 -12.15 -16.57
CA VAL A 365 -15.54 -12.19 -15.25
C VAL A 365 -16.49 -11.01 -15.10
N ASP A 366 -17.58 -11.22 -14.38
CA ASP A 366 -18.53 -10.16 -14.06
C ASP A 366 -18.16 -9.43 -12.76
N GLY A 367 -18.79 -8.26 -12.52
CA GLY A 367 -18.52 -7.44 -11.35
C GLY A 367 -18.82 -8.14 -10.02
N SER A 368 -19.83 -9.01 -9.95
CA SER A 368 -20.16 -9.74 -8.73
C SER A 368 -19.09 -10.79 -8.39
N THR A 369 -18.52 -11.43 -9.40
CA THR A 369 -17.39 -12.34 -9.24
C THR A 369 -16.14 -11.57 -8.75
N LEU A 370 -15.87 -10.37 -9.26
CA LEU A 370 -14.75 -9.53 -8.84
C LEU A 370 -14.90 -9.09 -7.37
N LEU A 371 -16.09 -8.65 -6.95
CA LEU A 371 -16.39 -8.31 -5.55
C LEU A 371 -16.19 -9.52 -4.64
N SER A 372 -16.71 -10.69 -5.01
CA SER A 372 -16.55 -11.92 -4.25
C SER A 372 -15.08 -12.38 -4.20
N ALA A 373 -14.30 -12.15 -5.26
CA ALA A 373 -12.87 -12.44 -5.27
C ALA A 373 -12.10 -11.53 -4.30
N GLN A 374 -12.46 -10.24 -4.18
CA GLN A 374 -11.89 -9.36 -3.17
C GLN A 374 -12.20 -9.84 -1.74
N GLU A 375 -13.45 -10.25 -1.46
CA GLU A 375 -13.83 -10.82 -0.17
C GLU A 375 -13.08 -12.11 0.13
N LEU A 376 -12.95 -13.00 -0.87
CA LEU A 376 -12.15 -14.22 -0.78
C LEU A 376 -10.71 -13.89 -0.47
N TRP A 377 -10.11 -12.96 -1.19
CA TRP A 377 -8.74 -12.50 -0.94
C TRP A 377 -8.56 -12.02 0.49
N LYS A 378 -9.47 -11.17 1.00
CA LYS A 378 -9.40 -10.67 2.37
C LYS A 378 -9.44 -11.81 3.39
N LYS A 379 -10.25 -12.82 3.15
CA LYS A 379 -10.37 -13.98 4.04
C LYS A 379 -9.15 -14.90 3.99
N GLU A 380 -8.57 -15.10 2.80
CA GLU A 380 -7.57 -16.14 2.55
C GLU A 380 -6.13 -15.60 2.38
N LYS A 381 -5.93 -14.28 2.35
CA LYS A 381 -4.59 -13.65 2.18
C LYS A 381 -3.57 -14.11 3.22
N ASP A 382 -4.02 -14.55 4.38
CA ASP A 382 -3.18 -15.08 5.45
C ASP A 382 -2.96 -16.60 5.33
N SER A 383 -3.38 -17.21 4.23
CA SER A 383 -3.31 -18.66 3.99
C SER A 383 -4.11 -19.48 4.99
N GLY A 384 -5.22 -18.92 5.52
CA GLY A 384 -6.01 -19.53 6.58
C GLY A 384 -5.29 -19.63 7.94
N LYS A 385 -4.11 -18.99 8.08
CA LYS A 385 -3.38 -18.92 9.35
C LYS A 385 -3.79 -17.64 10.08
N PRO A 386 -4.13 -17.71 11.36
CA PRO A 386 -4.44 -16.52 12.12
C PRO A 386 -3.20 -15.64 12.30
N ILE A 387 -3.44 -14.34 12.51
CA ILE A 387 -2.40 -13.37 12.79
C ILE A 387 -2.43 -13.03 14.27
N LEU A 388 -1.25 -12.93 14.88
CA LEU A 388 -1.01 -12.36 16.19
C LEU A 388 -0.53 -10.94 15.99
N ALA A 389 -1.37 -9.95 16.27
CA ALA A 389 -1.05 -8.53 16.11
C ALA A 389 -0.99 -7.81 17.45
N VAL A 390 0.02 -6.97 17.65
CA VAL A 390 0.06 -6.07 18.81
C VAL A 390 0.19 -4.62 18.32
N PHE A 391 -0.76 -3.80 18.75
CA PHE A 391 -0.71 -2.36 18.58
C PHE A 391 0.07 -1.71 19.71
N VAL A 392 1.04 -0.87 19.38
CA VAL A 392 1.96 -0.19 20.30
C VAL A 392 1.70 1.31 20.15
N ALA A 393 0.89 1.86 21.04
CA ALA A 393 0.38 3.22 20.96
C ALA A 393 1.23 4.17 21.80
N ASP A 394 1.74 5.21 21.16
CA ASP A 394 2.37 6.35 21.83
C ASP A 394 1.33 7.17 22.60
N VAL A 395 1.55 7.36 23.89
CA VAL A 395 0.78 8.25 24.75
C VAL A 395 1.69 9.23 25.48
N SER A 396 2.82 9.58 24.87
CA SER A 396 3.72 10.61 25.37
C SER A 396 3.07 11.99 25.38
N GLY A 397 3.70 12.96 26.02
CA GLY A 397 3.15 14.31 26.16
C GLY A 397 2.93 15.05 24.83
N SER A 398 3.72 14.76 23.79
CA SER A 398 3.60 15.31 22.43
C SER A 398 2.31 14.86 21.73
N MET A 399 1.83 13.65 22.04
CA MET A 399 0.57 13.14 21.51
C MET A 399 -0.68 13.86 22.03
N ASN A 400 -0.54 14.80 22.97
CA ASN A 400 -1.70 15.47 23.56
C ASN A 400 -2.49 16.29 22.52
N GLY A 401 -3.80 16.11 22.51
CA GLY A 401 -4.73 16.81 21.62
C GLY A 401 -5.02 16.04 20.34
N GLU A 402 -4.80 16.67 19.20
CA GLU A 402 -5.15 16.12 17.87
C GLU A 402 -4.44 14.80 17.52
N PRO A 403 -3.13 14.62 17.74
CA PRO A 403 -2.46 13.34 17.41
C PRO A 403 -3.08 12.15 18.14
N LEU A 404 -3.33 12.25 19.43
CA LEU A 404 -3.94 11.16 20.21
C LEU A 404 -5.40 10.91 19.80
N ASN A 405 -6.16 11.97 19.49
CA ASN A 405 -7.54 11.82 19.00
C ASN A 405 -7.57 11.11 17.65
N SER A 406 -6.68 11.47 16.74
CA SER A 406 -6.52 10.83 15.44
C SER A 406 -6.11 9.36 15.58
N LEU A 407 -5.17 9.04 16.48
CA LEU A 407 -4.78 7.68 16.79
C LEU A 407 -5.98 6.86 17.31
N LYS A 408 -6.75 7.38 18.27
CA LYS A 408 -7.94 6.70 18.82
C LYS A 408 -8.98 6.45 17.74
N THR A 409 -9.32 7.48 16.98
CA THR A 409 -10.31 7.39 15.89
C THR A 409 -9.88 6.37 14.86
N SER A 410 -8.61 6.38 14.48
CA SER A 410 -8.03 5.45 13.50
C SER A 410 -8.11 4.00 13.96
N LEU A 411 -7.75 3.72 15.23
CA LEU A 411 -7.81 2.36 15.77
C LEU A 411 -9.25 1.87 15.91
N ILE A 412 -10.18 2.72 16.38
CA ILE A 412 -11.59 2.35 16.54
C ILE A 412 -12.23 2.07 15.16
N ASN A 413 -12.01 2.94 14.19
CA ASN A 413 -12.56 2.73 12.85
C ASN A 413 -11.86 1.57 12.12
N GLY A 414 -10.57 1.39 12.37
CA GLY A 414 -9.79 0.28 11.78
C GLY A 414 -10.22 -1.12 12.28
N MET A 415 -10.78 -1.22 13.49
CA MET A 415 -11.18 -2.51 14.09
C MET A 415 -12.06 -3.37 13.19
N GLN A 416 -12.97 -2.77 12.43
CA GLN A 416 -13.91 -3.49 11.57
C GLN A 416 -13.22 -4.19 10.38
N TYR A 417 -11.99 -3.81 10.04
CA TYR A 417 -11.20 -4.41 8.97
C TYR A 417 -10.33 -5.57 9.45
N ILE A 418 -10.24 -5.79 10.76
CA ILE A 418 -9.49 -6.89 11.35
C ILE A 418 -10.38 -8.15 11.36
N ASN A 419 -9.85 -9.25 10.82
CA ASN A 419 -10.57 -10.51 10.83
C ASN A 419 -10.80 -11.01 12.28
N THR A 420 -12.00 -11.48 12.56
CA THR A 420 -12.38 -11.97 13.90
C THR A 420 -11.63 -13.24 14.32
N THR A 421 -10.98 -13.92 13.37
CA THR A 421 -10.11 -15.08 13.59
C THR A 421 -8.69 -14.70 13.99
N ASN A 422 -8.32 -13.44 13.89
CA ASN A 422 -7.02 -12.93 14.32
C ASN A 422 -6.99 -12.70 15.83
N TYR A 423 -5.80 -12.59 16.40
CA TYR A 423 -5.55 -12.37 17.81
C TYR A 423 -4.87 -11.02 17.99
N VAL A 424 -5.47 -10.13 18.76
CA VAL A 424 -5.06 -8.74 18.84
C VAL A 424 -4.73 -8.37 20.29
N GLY A 425 -3.65 -7.60 20.48
CA GLY A 425 -3.26 -7.00 21.74
C GLY A 425 -3.04 -5.49 21.62
N LEU A 426 -3.06 -4.77 22.74
CA LEU A 426 -2.81 -3.33 22.81
C LEU A 426 -1.88 -3.01 23.98
N VAL A 427 -0.80 -2.30 23.65
CA VAL A 427 0.17 -1.74 24.59
C VAL A 427 0.21 -0.23 24.37
N SER A 428 0.33 0.55 25.44
CA SER A 428 0.72 1.96 25.32
C SER A 428 2.05 2.22 26.02
N TYR A 429 2.74 3.26 25.59
CA TYR A 429 3.97 3.70 26.22
C TYR A 429 4.05 5.22 26.36
N SER A 430 4.68 5.65 27.44
CA SER A 430 5.14 7.01 27.71
C SER A 430 6.43 6.95 28.53
N ASP A 431 6.43 7.35 29.80
CA ASP A 431 7.51 7.06 30.77
C ASP A 431 7.53 5.59 31.18
N GLU A 432 6.37 4.94 31.17
CA GLU A 432 6.10 3.54 31.50
C GLU A 432 5.38 2.84 30.36
N VAL A 433 5.43 1.52 30.36
CA VAL A 433 4.69 0.69 29.40
C VAL A 433 3.49 0.07 30.09
N VAL A 434 2.32 0.15 29.44
CA VAL A 434 1.06 -0.38 29.97
C VAL A 434 0.46 -1.36 28.98
N ILE A 435 0.20 -2.59 29.43
CA ILE A 435 -0.55 -3.59 28.67
C ILE A 435 -2.04 -3.34 28.94
N HIS A 436 -2.78 -2.88 27.94
CA HIS A 436 -4.22 -2.62 28.04
C HIS A 436 -5.04 -3.84 27.70
N VAL A 437 -4.68 -4.51 26.61
CA VAL A 437 -5.36 -5.70 26.11
C VAL A 437 -4.32 -6.78 25.83
N PRO A 438 -4.34 -7.91 26.53
CA PRO A 438 -3.53 -9.06 26.17
C PRO A 438 -3.88 -9.59 24.76
N VAL A 439 -2.96 -10.28 24.11
CA VAL A 439 -3.25 -10.93 22.83
C VAL A 439 -4.34 -11.97 23.00
N GLY A 440 -5.45 -11.84 22.29
CA GLY A 440 -6.60 -12.72 22.36
C GLY A 440 -7.43 -12.67 21.09
N GLU A 441 -8.25 -13.70 20.86
CA GLU A 441 -9.13 -13.81 19.68
C GLU A 441 -10.02 -12.57 19.53
N PHE A 442 -10.04 -11.96 18.35
CA PHE A 442 -10.69 -10.68 18.09
C PHE A 442 -12.22 -10.81 17.92
N ASN A 443 -12.85 -11.63 18.76
CA ASN A 443 -14.31 -11.75 18.86
C ASN A 443 -14.93 -10.48 19.47
N LEU A 444 -16.26 -10.36 19.43
CA LEU A 444 -17.00 -9.16 19.90
C LEU A 444 -16.65 -8.74 21.34
N ASN A 445 -16.40 -9.69 22.24
CA ASN A 445 -16.03 -9.38 23.62
C ASN A 445 -14.62 -8.76 23.68
N HIS A 446 -13.70 -9.26 22.89
CA HIS A 446 -12.33 -8.74 22.79
C HIS A 446 -12.29 -7.38 22.09
N GLN A 447 -13.09 -7.20 21.02
CA GLN A 447 -13.29 -5.90 20.35
C GLN A 447 -13.83 -4.85 21.33
N SER A 448 -14.80 -5.20 22.17
CA SER A 448 -15.32 -4.31 23.21
C SER A 448 -14.25 -3.88 24.22
N SER A 449 -13.37 -4.80 24.62
CA SER A 449 -12.23 -4.49 25.49
C SER A 449 -11.18 -3.63 24.78
N PHE A 450 -10.90 -3.92 23.52
CA PHE A 450 -9.95 -3.14 22.70
C PHE A 450 -10.45 -1.70 22.52
N LYS A 451 -11.72 -1.53 22.12
CA LYS A 451 -12.33 -0.20 21.97
C LYS A 451 -12.29 0.59 23.27
N GLY A 452 -12.73 -0.01 24.38
CA GLY A 452 -12.71 0.66 25.69
C GLY A 452 -11.30 1.05 26.14
N ALA A 453 -10.31 0.20 25.87
CA ALA A 453 -8.91 0.50 26.14
C ALA A 453 -8.41 1.69 25.30
N VAL A 454 -8.69 1.71 23.98
CA VAL A 454 -8.31 2.82 23.08
C VAL A 454 -8.96 4.14 23.56
N GLU A 455 -10.25 4.13 23.89
CA GLU A 455 -10.97 5.31 24.38
C GLU A 455 -10.35 5.85 25.69
N SER A 456 -9.81 4.97 26.54
CA SER A 456 -9.22 5.33 27.83
C SER A 456 -7.78 5.88 27.74
N LEU A 457 -7.11 5.79 26.60
CA LEU A 457 -5.74 6.30 26.44
C LEU A 457 -5.67 7.80 26.77
N SER A 458 -4.62 8.23 27.45
CA SER A 458 -4.38 9.63 27.78
C SER A 458 -2.91 9.98 27.65
N ALA A 459 -2.60 11.13 27.04
CA ALA A 459 -1.24 11.54 26.78
C ALA A 459 -0.57 12.20 27.98
N SER A 460 0.65 11.74 28.31
CA SER A 460 1.51 12.36 29.33
C SER A 460 2.92 11.76 29.32
N GLY A 461 3.90 12.45 29.87
CA GLY A 461 5.24 11.93 30.12
C GLY A 461 6.18 11.95 28.92
N GLY A 462 7.25 11.15 28.97
CA GLY A 462 8.27 10.99 27.93
C GLY A 462 7.89 9.92 26.90
N THR A 463 8.87 9.47 26.09
CA THR A 463 8.65 8.61 24.93
C THR A 463 9.60 7.40 24.97
N ALA A 464 9.15 6.26 25.52
CA ALA A 464 9.91 5.02 25.63
C ALA A 464 9.48 4.00 24.55
N THR A 465 9.60 4.36 23.29
CA THR A 465 9.11 3.58 22.14
C THR A 465 9.66 2.16 22.12
N PHE A 466 10.96 2.00 22.32
CA PHE A 466 11.60 0.68 22.25
C PHE A 466 11.23 -0.23 23.41
N ASP A 467 10.90 0.33 24.58
CA ASP A 467 10.35 -0.43 25.71
C ASP A 467 8.97 -0.98 25.35
N GLY A 468 8.12 -0.17 24.68
CA GLY A 468 6.83 -0.60 24.14
C GLY A 468 6.97 -1.74 23.12
N ILE A 469 7.91 -1.63 22.19
CA ILE A 469 8.22 -2.66 21.18
C ILE A 469 8.68 -3.97 21.86
N ILE A 470 9.54 -3.91 22.88
CA ILE A 470 9.99 -5.08 23.63
C ILE A 470 8.82 -5.78 24.31
N VAL A 471 7.93 -5.03 24.96
CA VAL A 471 6.74 -5.60 25.63
C VAL A 471 5.81 -6.26 24.61
N ALA A 472 5.59 -5.61 23.46
CA ALA A 472 4.78 -6.17 22.37
C ALA A 472 5.41 -7.46 21.81
N ALA A 473 6.73 -7.49 21.62
CA ALA A 473 7.44 -8.69 21.17
C ALA A 473 7.29 -9.84 22.18
N ASP A 474 7.41 -9.59 23.48
CA ASP A 474 7.18 -10.59 24.54
C ASP A 474 5.74 -11.14 24.52
N MET A 475 4.76 -10.27 24.29
CA MET A 475 3.35 -10.68 24.15
C MET A 475 3.15 -11.57 22.93
N LEU A 476 3.76 -11.24 21.79
CA LEU A 476 3.70 -12.02 20.55
C LEU A 476 4.39 -13.39 20.72
N ILE A 477 5.57 -13.43 21.34
CA ILE A 477 6.29 -14.67 21.62
C ILE A 477 5.43 -15.62 22.47
N LYS A 478 4.82 -15.12 23.55
CA LYS A 478 3.94 -15.91 24.43
C LYS A 478 2.68 -16.40 23.71
N ALA A 479 2.09 -15.55 22.87
CA ALA A 479 0.94 -15.94 22.06
C ALA A 479 1.32 -17.00 21.01
N LYS A 480 2.50 -16.88 20.40
CA LYS A 480 3.02 -17.85 19.42
C LYS A 480 3.22 -19.24 20.00
N GLU A 481 3.55 -19.36 21.30
CA GLU A 481 3.59 -20.66 22.00
C GLU A 481 2.22 -21.37 22.03
N GLN A 482 1.13 -20.60 22.08
CA GLN A 482 -0.25 -21.10 22.06
C GLN A 482 -0.76 -21.35 20.64
N TYR A 483 -0.31 -20.55 19.68
CA TYR A 483 -0.72 -20.58 18.27
C TYR A 483 0.49 -20.72 17.35
N PRO A 484 1.12 -21.89 17.28
CA PRO A 484 2.42 -22.08 16.60
C PRO A 484 2.42 -21.73 15.12
N ASP A 485 1.27 -21.90 14.44
CA ASP A 485 1.15 -21.64 13.01
C ASP A 485 0.78 -20.19 12.68
N ALA A 486 0.41 -19.37 13.68
CA ALA A 486 0.02 -17.99 13.47
C ALA A 486 1.21 -17.12 13.04
N LYS A 487 0.97 -16.16 12.16
CA LYS A 487 1.95 -15.12 11.81
C LYS A 487 1.98 -14.04 12.89
N MET A 488 3.16 -13.50 13.21
CA MET A 488 3.30 -12.36 14.14
C MET A 488 3.46 -11.07 13.37
N MET A 489 2.90 -9.97 13.88
CA MET A 489 3.17 -8.61 13.39
C MET A 489 2.93 -7.56 14.47
N MET A 490 3.50 -6.38 14.27
CA MET A 490 3.44 -5.26 15.22
C MET A 490 3.10 -3.96 14.49
N PHE A 491 2.27 -3.13 15.11
CA PHE A 491 1.90 -1.81 14.61
C PHE A 491 2.31 -0.76 15.64
N VAL A 492 3.27 0.10 15.31
CA VAL A 492 3.77 1.17 16.17
C VAL A 492 3.17 2.50 15.69
N LEU A 493 2.41 3.16 16.57
CA LEU A 493 1.72 4.40 16.29
C LEU A 493 2.33 5.51 17.16
N SER A 494 2.99 6.51 16.56
CA SER A 494 3.76 7.54 17.28
C SER A 494 3.80 8.86 16.49
N ASP A 495 4.12 9.95 17.19
CA ASP A 495 4.37 11.27 16.59
C ASP A 495 5.85 11.68 16.63
N GLY A 496 6.77 10.83 17.12
CA GLY A 496 8.12 11.31 17.26
C GLY A 496 9.20 10.33 17.71
N GLU A 497 10.35 10.93 18.04
CA GLU A 497 11.54 10.24 18.47
C GLU A 497 11.45 9.73 19.90
N THR A 498 12.05 8.58 20.16
CA THR A 498 12.24 8.07 21.52
C THR A 498 13.24 8.94 22.31
N ASN A 499 12.93 9.21 23.55
CA ASN A 499 13.80 9.96 24.47
C ASN A 499 14.08 9.25 25.79
N ARG A 500 13.52 8.04 25.98
CA ARG A 500 13.66 7.21 27.18
C ARG A 500 13.77 5.73 26.84
N GLY A 501 14.15 4.93 27.83
CA GLY A 501 14.20 3.48 27.74
C GLY A 501 15.36 2.95 26.92
N TYR A 502 15.15 1.81 26.29
CA TYR A 502 16.11 1.19 25.39
C TYR A 502 16.26 1.99 24.09
N SER A 503 17.30 1.72 23.30
CA SER A 503 17.55 2.34 22.00
C SER A 503 17.30 1.33 20.86
N LEU A 504 17.17 1.83 19.62
CA LEU A 504 17.09 0.99 18.41
C LEU A 504 18.18 -0.06 18.37
N LYS A 505 19.43 0.34 18.68
CA LYS A 505 20.59 -0.55 18.68
C LYS A 505 20.47 -1.71 19.67
N ASP A 506 19.73 -1.54 20.75
CA ASP A 506 19.54 -2.59 21.75
C ASP A 506 18.58 -3.67 21.27
N ILE A 507 17.60 -3.30 20.43
CA ILE A 507 16.50 -4.18 20.01
C ILE A 507 16.61 -4.69 18.57
N GLU A 508 17.39 -4.02 17.71
CA GLU A 508 17.49 -4.32 16.27
C GLU A 508 17.81 -5.81 16.02
N GLU A 509 18.93 -6.33 16.54
CA GLU A 509 19.29 -7.73 16.34
C GLU A 509 18.29 -8.75 16.92
N PRO A 510 17.73 -8.57 18.15
CA PRO A 510 16.69 -9.47 18.66
C PRO A 510 15.39 -9.44 17.87
N ILE A 511 14.90 -8.28 17.44
CA ILE A 511 13.65 -8.15 16.67
C ILE A 511 13.82 -8.72 15.27
N ASP A 512 14.93 -8.43 14.59
CA ASP A 512 15.29 -9.04 13.31
C ASP A 512 15.27 -10.58 13.38
N ALA A 513 15.93 -11.15 14.39
CA ALA A 513 16.00 -12.60 14.58
C ALA A 513 14.65 -13.27 14.94
N LEU A 514 13.64 -12.50 15.34
CA LEU A 514 12.29 -12.98 15.62
C LEU A 514 11.39 -12.95 14.37
N ASP A 515 11.83 -12.31 13.29
CA ASP A 515 11.09 -12.17 12.03
C ASP A 515 9.68 -11.59 12.25
N ILE A 516 9.59 -10.51 13.06
CA ILE A 516 8.34 -9.81 13.36
C ILE A 516 8.27 -8.55 12.51
N PRO A 517 7.42 -8.49 11.47
CA PRO A 517 7.20 -7.26 10.71
C PRO A 517 6.68 -6.14 11.62
N ILE A 518 7.30 -4.96 11.55
CA ILE A 518 6.88 -3.77 12.31
C ILE A 518 6.41 -2.69 11.36
N TYR A 519 5.10 -2.45 11.36
CA TYR A 519 4.49 -1.34 10.62
C TYR A 519 4.50 -0.10 11.51
N THR A 520 4.98 1.01 11.00
CA THR A 520 4.99 2.29 11.72
C THR A 520 3.99 3.26 11.11
N ILE A 521 3.24 3.95 11.98
CA ILE A 521 2.23 4.94 11.60
C ILE A 521 2.56 6.25 12.33
N GLY A 522 2.94 7.27 11.55
CA GLY A 522 3.33 8.58 12.08
C GLY A 522 2.18 9.57 12.07
N TYR A 523 1.97 10.25 13.18
CA TYR A 523 0.98 11.33 13.36
C TYR A 523 1.72 12.67 13.51
N ASN A 524 1.86 13.45 12.43
CA ASN A 524 2.69 14.67 12.38
C ASN A 524 4.15 14.41 12.78
N ALA A 525 4.70 13.27 12.39
CA ALA A 525 5.88 12.66 12.98
C ALA A 525 7.19 13.02 12.29
N ASP A 526 8.29 12.83 13.03
CA ASP A 526 9.62 12.68 12.44
C ASP A 526 9.72 11.33 11.72
N ILE A 527 9.47 11.33 10.42
CA ILE A 527 9.43 10.16 9.55
C ILE A 527 10.71 9.33 9.60
N PRO A 528 11.95 9.91 9.52
CA PRO A 528 13.19 9.14 9.58
C PRO A 528 13.34 8.25 10.81
N ALA A 529 12.86 8.67 11.99
CA ALA A 529 12.90 7.86 13.20
C ALA A 529 12.00 6.61 13.07
N LEU A 530 10.79 6.78 12.53
CA LEU A 530 9.83 5.69 12.29
C LEU A 530 10.27 4.74 11.16
N GLU A 531 10.85 5.28 10.08
CA GLU A 531 11.46 4.50 9.00
C GLU A 531 12.56 3.56 9.51
N SER A 532 13.37 4.03 10.46
CA SER A 532 14.42 3.20 11.07
C SER A 532 13.87 2.01 11.86
N ILE A 533 12.66 2.11 12.40
CA ILE A 533 11.98 1.04 13.12
C ILE A 533 11.37 0.03 12.13
N SER A 534 10.65 0.51 11.11
CA SER A 534 10.02 -0.36 10.12
C SER A 534 11.05 -1.08 9.22
N ALA A 535 12.23 -0.50 9.04
CA ALA A 535 13.33 -1.10 8.28
C ALA A 535 13.95 -2.35 8.95
N ILE A 536 13.69 -2.62 10.23
CA ILE A 536 14.25 -3.80 10.92
C ILE A 536 13.82 -5.09 10.22
N ASN A 537 12.54 -5.24 9.90
CA ASN A 537 11.97 -6.41 9.24
C ASN A 537 11.17 -6.02 7.98
N GLU A 538 11.64 -5.00 7.27
CA GLU A 538 11.18 -4.60 5.93
C GLU A 538 9.68 -4.31 5.81
N ALA A 539 9.04 -3.90 6.90
CA ALA A 539 7.64 -3.49 6.89
C ALA A 539 7.46 -2.02 6.47
N ALA A 540 6.24 -1.65 6.09
CA ALA A 540 5.95 -0.32 5.57
C ALA A 540 5.87 0.74 6.67
N ASN A 541 6.37 1.95 6.37
CA ASN A 541 6.09 3.16 7.14
C ASN A 541 4.95 3.94 6.46
N ILE A 542 3.97 4.40 7.26
CA ILE A 542 2.86 5.23 6.80
C ILE A 542 2.98 6.60 7.45
N ASN A 543 3.28 7.61 6.64
CA ASN A 543 3.12 8.99 7.06
C ASN A 543 1.65 9.38 6.87
N ALA A 544 0.97 9.63 7.97
CA ALA A 544 -0.43 9.97 7.97
C ALA A 544 -0.58 11.44 8.35
N ASP A 545 -0.83 12.31 7.38
CA ASP A 545 -1.46 13.60 7.68
C ASP A 545 -2.83 13.31 8.28
N SER A 546 -3.27 14.14 9.24
CA SER A 546 -4.39 13.87 10.14
C SER A 546 -5.69 13.40 9.46
N ASP A 547 -5.95 13.83 8.25
CA ASP A 547 -7.20 13.56 7.52
C ASP A 547 -7.21 12.25 6.72
N ASP A 548 -6.05 11.62 6.52
CA ASP A 548 -5.87 10.42 5.68
C ASP A 548 -5.55 9.14 6.49
N VAL A 549 -5.30 9.27 7.80
CA VAL A 549 -4.87 8.18 8.68
C VAL A 549 -5.84 7.01 8.68
N ILE A 550 -7.13 7.29 8.79
CA ILE A 550 -8.19 6.26 8.87
C ILE A 550 -8.17 5.42 7.59
N TYR A 551 -8.08 6.06 6.44
CA TYR A 551 -8.08 5.38 5.14
C TYR A 551 -6.79 4.58 4.91
N LYS A 552 -5.63 5.11 5.28
CA LYS A 552 -4.35 4.40 5.19
C LYS A 552 -4.30 3.20 6.13
N LEU A 553 -4.83 3.34 7.37
CA LEU A 553 -4.96 2.20 8.28
C LEU A 553 -5.97 1.16 7.81
N LYS A 554 -7.13 1.59 7.27
CA LYS A 554 -8.08 0.68 6.61
C LYS A 554 -7.36 -0.19 5.58
N ASN A 555 -6.57 0.43 4.72
CA ASN A 555 -5.85 -0.28 3.66
C ASN A 555 -4.75 -1.18 4.21
N LEU A 556 -4.01 -0.72 5.21
CA LEU A 556 -3.02 -1.52 5.90
C LEU A 556 -3.65 -2.73 6.59
N PHE A 557 -4.75 -2.54 7.32
CA PHE A 557 -5.44 -3.64 7.99
C PHE A 557 -6.11 -4.59 6.99
N ASN A 558 -6.71 -4.07 5.93
CA ASN A 558 -7.21 -4.92 4.84
C ASN A 558 -6.13 -5.75 4.17
N SER A 559 -4.88 -5.25 4.08
CA SER A 559 -3.77 -5.99 3.48
C SER A 559 -3.03 -6.88 4.47
N SER A 560 -3.01 -6.53 5.76
CA SER A 560 -2.16 -7.18 6.76
C SER A 560 -2.92 -7.91 7.86
N LEU A 561 -4.18 -7.59 8.14
CA LEU A 561 -5.04 -8.18 9.15
C LEU A 561 -6.39 -8.61 8.56
#